data_d3e04347a103ef970f2cb5c0f0746ca5
#
_entry.id   d3e04347a103ef970f2cb5c0f0746ca5
#
_cell.length_a   1.000
_cell.length_b   1.000
_cell.length_c   1.000
_cell.angle_alpha   90.00
_cell.angle_beta   90.00
_cell.angle_gamma   90.00
#
_symmetry.space_group_name_H-M   'P 1'
#
loop_
_entity.id
_entity.type
_entity.pdbx_description
1 polymer ?
#
loop_
_entity_poly.entity_id
_entity_poly.type
_entity_poly.pdbx_seq_one_letter_code
_entity_poly.pdbx_strand_id
1 'polypeptide(L)'
;MNQPSMATLSSGKITLRDARRGTTRDVELEPFEMAVHPLHDRSTGRPLTPLTWFETINLCNELSNAEELQPAYTRAGDGRSVTWNTSADGYRLPTEAEWEYACRAGTTSPTYGPLEDIAWTSLDHLEGPQPVGMKKANPHGLHDMLGNVWEWCWDYADPARYGDYRTLRGGGWADEPWSVRASVRRGSSPDAVLEDIGLRVARGPVGTGGK
;
A
#
# COMPACT_ATOMS: atom_id res chain seq x y z
N MET A 1 -14.42 -13.27 1.47
CA MET A 1 -13.89 -12.22 0.55
C MET A 1 -13.51 -12.90 -0.76
N ASN A 2 -13.63 -12.22 -1.89
CA ASN A 2 -13.21 -12.83 -3.14
C ASN A 2 -11.78 -12.41 -3.47
N GLN A 3 -11.11 -13.27 -4.23
CA GLN A 3 -9.78 -13.09 -4.76
C GLN A 3 -9.61 -11.71 -5.42
N PRO A 4 -8.63 -10.90 -5.01
CA PRO A 4 -8.32 -9.66 -5.71
C PRO A 4 -7.70 -9.95 -7.08
N SER A 5 -7.99 -9.12 -8.09
CA SER A 5 -7.25 -9.15 -9.35
C SER A 5 -5.83 -8.69 -9.10
N MET A 6 -4.84 -9.47 -9.52
CA MET A 6 -3.42 -9.20 -9.31
C MET A 6 -2.73 -8.83 -10.63
N ALA A 7 -1.83 -7.86 -10.57
CA ALA A 7 -0.90 -7.54 -11.65
C ALA A 7 0.50 -8.07 -11.29
N THR A 8 1.17 -8.71 -12.25
CA THR A 8 2.53 -9.20 -12.09
C THR A 8 3.51 -8.08 -12.43
N LEU A 9 4.42 -7.78 -11.52
CA LEU A 9 5.48 -6.79 -11.68
C LEU A 9 6.83 -7.51 -11.79
N SER A 10 7.63 -7.09 -12.77
CA SER A 10 8.99 -7.61 -12.95
C SER A 10 9.92 -7.16 -11.83
N SER A 11 11.01 -7.89 -11.65
CA SER A 11 12.13 -7.42 -10.83
C SER A 11 12.59 -6.03 -11.26
N GLY A 12 13.13 -5.27 -10.33
CA GLY A 12 13.59 -3.93 -10.62
C GLY A 12 14.35 -3.31 -9.46
N LYS A 13 14.65 -2.03 -9.62
CA LYS A 13 15.34 -1.24 -8.59
C LYS A 13 14.60 0.06 -8.36
N ILE A 14 14.49 0.47 -7.11
CA ILE A 14 13.94 1.76 -6.72
C ILE A 14 14.85 2.47 -5.73
N THR A 15 15.00 3.78 -5.89
CA THR A 15 15.70 4.63 -4.91
C THR A 15 14.66 5.35 -4.06
N LEU A 16 14.49 4.90 -2.83
CA LEU A 16 13.66 5.59 -1.85
C LEU A 16 14.40 6.80 -1.27
N ARG A 17 13.69 7.90 -1.12
CA ARG A 17 14.23 9.13 -0.55
C ARG A 17 13.57 9.46 0.78
N ASP A 18 14.37 9.62 1.83
CA ASP A 18 13.94 10.26 3.06
C ASP A 18 14.26 11.76 2.99
N ALA A 19 13.24 12.55 2.65
CA ALA A 19 13.40 14.00 2.49
C ALA A 19 13.73 14.70 3.82
N ARG A 20 13.35 14.13 4.95
CA ARG A 20 13.64 14.68 6.28
C ARG A 20 15.10 14.51 6.67
N ARG A 21 15.66 13.32 6.40
CA ARG A 21 17.05 13.00 6.72
C ARG A 21 18.02 13.40 5.59
N GLY A 22 17.49 13.76 4.41
CA GLY A 22 18.30 14.02 3.22
C GLY A 22 19.02 12.79 2.68
N THR A 23 18.56 11.59 3.05
CA THR A 23 19.20 10.31 2.64
C THR A 23 18.42 9.62 1.54
N THR A 24 19.11 8.75 0.79
CA THR A 24 18.50 7.85 -0.17
C THR A 24 18.89 6.41 0.14
N ARG A 25 18.02 5.46 -0.22
CA ARG A 25 18.27 4.03 -0.11
C ARG A 25 17.85 3.35 -1.40
N ASP A 26 18.77 2.64 -2.02
CA ASP A 26 18.51 1.78 -3.16
C ASP A 26 17.98 0.43 -2.67
N VAL A 27 16.92 -0.05 -3.29
CA VAL A 27 16.30 -1.34 -2.99
C VAL A 27 16.14 -2.12 -4.30
N GLU A 28 16.67 -3.34 -4.32
CA GLU A 28 16.42 -4.30 -5.39
C GLU A 28 15.18 -5.12 -5.08
N LEU A 29 14.30 -5.26 -6.07
CA LEU A 29 13.02 -5.94 -5.95
C LEU A 29 13.03 -7.22 -6.78
N GLU A 30 12.61 -8.32 -6.17
CA GLU A 30 12.26 -9.54 -6.88
C GLU A 30 10.93 -9.37 -7.63
N PRO A 31 10.60 -10.22 -8.60
CA PRO A 31 9.27 -10.21 -9.21
C PRO A 31 8.22 -10.48 -8.14
N PHE A 32 7.14 -9.71 -8.14
CA PHE A 32 6.02 -9.85 -7.20
C PHE A 32 4.69 -9.55 -7.87
N GLU A 33 3.61 -9.88 -7.19
CA GLU A 33 2.26 -9.51 -7.61
C GLU A 33 1.69 -8.45 -6.67
N MET A 34 0.90 -7.54 -7.22
CA MET A 34 0.19 -6.50 -6.47
C MET A 34 -1.26 -6.41 -6.93
N ALA A 35 -2.17 -6.23 -6.00
CA ALA A 35 -3.58 -6.06 -6.33
C ALA A 35 -3.81 -4.84 -7.24
N VAL A 36 -4.59 -5.02 -8.29
CA VAL A 36 -4.91 -3.97 -9.27
C VAL A 36 -5.60 -2.78 -8.61
N HIS A 37 -6.41 -3.04 -7.58
CA HIS A 37 -7.12 -2.03 -6.79
C HIS A 37 -6.81 -2.19 -5.30
N PRO A 38 -7.01 -1.14 -4.48
CA PRO A 38 -7.16 -1.32 -3.04
C PRO A 38 -8.23 -2.35 -2.73
N LEU A 39 -8.12 -3.11 -1.64
CA LEU A 39 -9.20 -4.01 -1.22
C LEU A 39 -10.48 -3.20 -0.96
N HIS A 40 -11.59 -3.69 -1.48
CA HIS A 40 -12.84 -2.95 -1.50
C HIS A 40 -14.06 -3.85 -1.24
N ASP A 41 -15.12 -3.25 -0.77
CA ASP A 41 -16.43 -3.88 -0.67
C ASP A 41 -17.04 -4.04 -2.07
N ARG A 42 -17.47 -5.24 -2.41
CA ARG A 42 -17.99 -5.56 -3.75
C ARG A 42 -19.33 -4.95 -4.08
N SER A 43 -20.15 -4.72 -3.06
CA SER A 43 -21.49 -4.18 -3.27
C SER A 43 -21.46 -2.70 -3.60
N THR A 44 -20.48 -1.98 -3.02
CA THR A 44 -20.31 -0.54 -3.20
C THR A 44 -19.16 -0.17 -4.14
N GLY A 45 -18.22 -1.10 -4.35
CA GLY A 45 -16.95 -0.84 -5.06
C GLY A 45 -15.98 0.04 -4.27
N ARG A 46 -16.32 0.50 -3.06
CA ARG A 46 -15.50 1.43 -2.28
C ARG A 46 -14.40 0.70 -1.50
N PRO A 47 -13.21 1.31 -1.36
CA PRO A 47 -12.15 0.76 -0.53
C PRO A 47 -12.63 0.40 0.87
N LEU A 48 -12.09 -0.70 1.43
CA LEU A 48 -12.32 -1.06 2.82
C LEU A 48 -11.61 -0.05 3.72
N THR A 49 -12.37 0.79 4.39
CA THR A 49 -11.94 1.79 5.37
C THR A 49 -12.99 1.93 6.48
N PRO A 50 -12.63 2.40 7.67
CA PRO A 50 -11.26 2.55 8.17
C PRO A 50 -10.64 1.19 8.52
N LEU A 51 -9.34 1.05 8.35
CA LEU A 51 -8.60 -0.16 8.74
C LEU A 51 -7.37 0.20 9.57
N THR A 52 -7.23 -0.40 10.74
CA THR A 52 -5.97 -0.41 11.48
C THR A 52 -4.95 -1.30 10.76
N TRP A 53 -3.66 -1.09 11.03
CA TRP A 53 -2.62 -1.95 10.47
C TRP A 53 -2.79 -3.42 10.89
N PHE A 54 -3.23 -3.67 12.12
CA PHE A 54 -3.49 -5.04 12.60
C PHE A 54 -4.66 -5.72 11.90
N GLU A 55 -5.70 -4.98 11.54
CA GLU A 55 -6.81 -5.51 10.75
C GLU A 55 -6.35 -5.88 9.34
N THR A 56 -5.46 -5.08 8.72
CA THR A 56 -4.91 -5.43 7.41
C THR A 56 -4.07 -6.71 7.45
N ILE A 57 -3.31 -6.95 8.52
CA ILE A 57 -2.59 -8.21 8.75
C ILE A 57 -3.55 -9.41 8.80
N ASN A 58 -4.66 -9.27 9.53
CA ASN A 58 -5.67 -10.33 9.60
C ASN A 58 -6.32 -10.58 8.23
N LEU A 59 -6.69 -9.51 7.50
CA LEU A 59 -7.27 -9.60 6.16
C LEU A 59 -6.34 -10.30 5.16
N CYS A 60 -5.02 -10.03 5.20
CA CYS A 60 -4.05 -10.75 4.39
C CYS A 60 -4.08 -12.27 4.67
N ASN A 61 -4.11 -12.65 5.94
CA ASN A 61 -4.17 -14.05 6.34
C ASN A 61 -5.51 -14.71 5.97
N GLU A 62 -6.62 -13.99 6.13
CA GLU A 62 -7.95 -14.48 5.73
C GLU A 62 -8.05 -14.74 4.22
N LEU A 63 -7.52 -13.83 3.40
CA LEU A 63 -7.44 -14.01 1.96
C LEU A 63 -6.56 -15.22 1.60
N SER A 64 -5.41 -15.36 2.26
CA SER A 64 -4.52 -16.50 2.04
C SER A 64 -5.20 -17.83 2.36
N ASN A 65 -5.86 -17.91 3.51
CA ASN A 65 -6.60 -19.12 3.92
C ASN A 65 -7.74 -19.45 2.96
N ALA A 66 -8.45 -18.45 2.44
CA ALA A 66 -9.56 -18.63 1.50
C ALA A 66 -9.10 -19.22 0.16
N GLU A 67 -7.83 -19.08 -0.18
CA GLU A 67 -7.20 -19.63 -1.39
C GLU A 67 -6.24 -20.81 -1.11
N GLU A 68 -6.29 -21.36 0.10
CA GLU A 68 -5.45 -22.49 0.53
C GLU A 68 -3.94 -22.19 0.41
N LEU A 69 -3.56 -20.90 0.51
CA LEU A 69 -2.18 -20.42 0.53
C LEU A 69 -1.65 -20.35 1.95
N GLN A 70 -0.33 -20.39 2.11
CA GLN A 70 0.32 -20.24 3.42
C GLN A 70 0.21 -18.77 3.89
N PRO A 71 -0.45 -18.47 5.01
CA PRO A 71 -0.51 -17.12 5.56
C PRO A 71 0.87 -16.54 5.84
N ALA A 72 1.05 -15.26 5.46
CA ALA A 72 2.34 -14.57 5.61
C ALA A 72 2.62 -14.14 7.06
N TYR A 73 1.59 -14.01 7.90
CA TYR A 73 1.75 -13.39 9.21
C TYR A 73 1.31 -14.30 10.36
N THR A 74 2.07 -14.22 11.46
CA THR A 74 1.70 -14.81 12.75
C THR A 74 1.64 -13.70 13.78
N ARG A 75 0.50 -13.60 14.50
CA ARG A 75 0.36 -12.67 15.62
C ARG A 75 0.62 -13.39 16.94
N ALA A 76 1.44 -12.79 17.81
CA ALA A 76 1.65 -13.32 19.15
C ALA A 76 0.43 -13.09 20.06
N GLY A 77 0.39 -13.77 21.21
CA GLY A 77 -0.71 -13.67 22.16
C GLY A 77 -0.88 -12.29 22.83
N ASP A 78 0.12 -11.40 22.71
CA ASP A 78 0.01 -9.99 23.13
C ASP A 78 -0.83 -9.13 22.18
N GLY A 79 -1.22 -9.69 21.02
CA GLY A 79 -2.00 -9.03 19.99
C GLY A 79 -1.27 -7.93 19.21
N ARG A 80 -0.03 -7.59 19.60
CA ARG A 80 0.76 -6.49 18.99
C ARG A 80 1.98 -6.97 18.21
N SER A 81 2.61 -8.03 18.67
CA SER A 81 3.78 -8.60 17.99
C SER A 81 3.34 -9.40 16.77
N VAL A 82 3.85 -9.02 15.60
CA VAL A 82 3.57 -9.68 14.32
C VAL A 82 4.88 -10.14 13.72
N THR A 83 4.96 -11.44 13.39
CA THR A 83 6.07 -12.04 12.67
C THR A 83 5.65 -12.25 11.22
N TRP A 84 6.51 -11.90 10.28
CA TRP A 84 6.34 -12.14 8.86
C TRP A 84 7.19 -13.31 8.39
N ASN A 85 6.54 -14.33 7.84
CA ASN A 85 7.19 -15.40 7.10
C ASN A 85 7.35 -14.96 5.64
N THR A 86 8.54 -14.50 5.28
CA THR A 86 8.86 -14.02 3.93
C THR A 86 8.92 -15.12 2.87
N SER A 87 8.85 -16.41 3.27
CA SER A 87 8.81 -17.57 2.37
C SER A 87 7.38 -18.04 2.09
N ALA A 88 6.37 -17.47 2.76
CA ALA A 88 4.97 -17.80 2.52
C ALA A 88 4.53 -17.30 1.14
N ASP A 89 3.65 -18.06 0.49
CA ASP A 89 3.09 -17.74 -0.83
C ASP A 89 1.76 -16.98 -0.75
N GLY A 90 1.27 -16.72 0.46
CA GLY A 90 0.02 -16.00 0.71
C GLY A 90 0.11 -14.50 0.52
N TYR A 91 -1.03 -13.85 0.71
CA TYR A 91 -1.16 -12.40 0.63
C TYR A 91 -0.47 -11.71 1.80
N ARG A 92 0.08 -10.55 1.51
CA ARG A 92 0.79 -9.69 2.46
C ARG A 92 0.62 -8.21 2.14
N LEU A 93 0.99 -7.34 3.05
CA LEU A 93 1.18 -5.93 2.73
C LEU A 93 2.39 -5.76 1.81
N PRO A 94 2.38 -4.80 0.90
CA PRO A 94 3.59 -4.41 0.19
C PRO A 94 4.61 -3.83 1.17
N THR A 95 5.89 -3.99 0.85
CA THR A 95 6.90 -3.11 1.41
C THR A 95 6.75 -1.71 0.82
N GLU A 96 7.26 -0.70 1.52
CA GLU A 96 7.25 0.68 1.02
C GLU A 96 7.96 0.81 -0.34
N ALA A 97 9.02 0.02 -0.55
CA ALA A 97 9.78 -0.01 -1.80
C ALA A 97 8.97 -0.61 -2.94
N GLU A 98 8.30 -1.74 -2.71
CA GLU A 98 7.39 -2.36 -3.69
C GLU A 98 6.25 -1.41 -4.06
N TRP A 99 5.68 -0.75 -3.05
CA TRP A 99 4.58 0.18 -3.27
C TRP A 99 5.00 1.36 -4.17
N GLU A 100 6.14 2.02 -3.87
CA GLU A 100 6.62 3.16 -4.66
C GLU A 100 7.05 2.74 -6.08
N TYR A 101 7.69 1.59 -6.23
CA TYR A 101 8.05 1.01 -7.52
C TYR A 101 6.79 0.76 -8.36
N ALA A 102 5.80 0.11 -7.78
CA ALA A 102 4.52 -0.19 -8.42
C ALA A 102 3.77 1.10 -8.80
N CYS A 103 3.73 2.10 -7.92
CA CYS A 103 3.09 3.38 -8.18
C CYS A 103 3.74 4.14 -9.34
N ARG A 104 5.06 4.21 -9.36
CA ARG A 104 5.82 4.92 -10.39
C ARG A 104 5.71 4.29 -11.77
N ALA A 105 5.65 2.98 -11.84
CA ALA A 105 5.55 2.24 -13.11
C ALA A 105 6.52 2.76 -14.18
N GLY A 106 7.79 2.99 -13.78
CA GLY A 106 8.86 3.50 -14.63
C GLY A 106 8.94 5.03 -14.75
N THR A 107 8.00 5.79 -14.19
CA THR A 107 8.08 7.26 -14.22
C THR A 107 8.99 7.81 -13.12
N THR A 108 9.64 8.94 -13.42
CA THR A 108 10.45 9.69 -12.44
C THR A 108 9.71 10.92 -11.90
N SER A 109 8.57 11.25 -12.49
CA SER A 109 7.72 12.38 -12.09
C SER A 109 7.08 12.14 -10.71
N PRO A 110 6.60 13.20 -10.03
CA PRO A 110 5.84 13.07 -8.79
C PRO A 110 4.59 12.20 -8.92
N THR A 111 3.95 12.21 -10.08
CA THR A 111 2.73 11.46 -10.43
C THR A 111 2.94 10.72 -11.75
N TYR A 112 2.18 9.65 -11.99
CA TYR A 112 2.26 8.89 -13.24
C TYR A 112 1.35 9.42 -14.36
N GLY A 113 0.70 10.56 -14.15
CA GLY A 113 -0.15 11.26 -15.11
C GLY A 113 -0.69 12.56 -14.53
N PRO A 114 -1.53 13.31 -15.28
CA PRO A 114 -2.27 14.47 -14.74
C PRO A 114 -3.12 14.02 -13.55
N LEU A 115 -3.05 14.75 -12.43
CA LEU A 115 -3.62 14.31 -11.15
C LEU A 115 -5.14 14.13 -11.23
N GLU A 116 -5.82 15.02 -11.95
CA GLU A 116 -7.26 14.98 -12.19
C GLU A 116 -7.73 13.70 -12.92
N ASP A 117 -6.85 13.09 -13.70
CA ASP A 117 -7.14 11.87 -14.46
C ASP A 117 -6.93 10.59 -13.64
N ILE A 118 -6.03 10.62 -12.65
CA ILE A 118 -5.47 9.42 -12.00
C ILE A 118 -5.79 9.29 -10.52
N ALA A 119 -6.26 10.38 -9.88
CA ALA A 119 -6.43 10.40 -8.42
C ALA A 119 -7.72 11.11 -8.00
N TRP A 120 -8.30 10.70 -6.89
CA TRP A 120 -9.31 11.43 -6.13
C TRP A 120 -8.62 12.19 -5.00
N THR A 121 -8.85 13.50 -4.91
CA THR A 121 -8.17 14.43 -4.00
C THR A 121 -9.15 15.46 -3.41
N SER A 122 -8.67 16.35 -2.55
CA SER A 122 -9.48 17.47 -2.01
C SER A 122 -10.11 18.34 -3.09
N LEU A 123 -9.53 18.41 -4.29
CA LEU A 123 -10.05 19.18 -5.41
C LEU A 123 -11.36 18.64 -5.99
N ASP A 124 -11.67 17.37 -5.75
CA ASP A 124 -12.91 16.74 -6.20
C ASP A 124 -14.08 16.99 -5.23
N HIS A 125 -13.84 17.65 -4.07
CA HIS A 125 -14.85 18.04 -3.07
C HIS A 125 -15.77 16.89 -2.62
N LEU A 126 -15.18 15.74 -2.34
CA LEU A 126 -15.87 14.51 -1.97
C LEU A 126 -16.13 14.44 -0.46
N GLU A 127 -17.12 13.63 -0.06
CA GLU A 127 -17.45 13.34 1.33
C GLU A 127 -16.89 11.97 1.81
N GLY A 128 -16.11 11.27 0.97
CA GLY A 128 -15.53 9.97 1.30
C GLY A 128 -14.86 9.31 0.10
N PRO A 129 -14.25 8.12 0.33
CA PRO A 129 -13.57 7.40 -0.73
C PRO A 129 -14.53 6.99 -1.84
N GLN A 130 -14.03 6.95 -3.08
CA GLN A 130 -14.82 6.63 -4.26
C GLN A 130 -14.65 5.15 -4.67
N PRO A 131 -15.57 4.58 -5.45
CA PRO A 131 -15.41 3.25 -6.00
C PRO A 131 -14.08 3.12 -6.74
N VAL A 132 -13.41 1.98 -6.55
CA VAL A 132 -12.09 1.74 -7.15
C VAL A 132 -12.15 1.66 -8.67
N GLY A 133 -11.04 2.00 -9.33
CA GLY A 133 -10.90 1.87 -10.78
C GLY A 133 -11.60 2.95 -11.61
N MET A 134 -12.14 3.98 -10.98
CA MET A 134 -12.83 5.07 -11.70
C MET A 134 -11.86 6.06 -12.37
N LYS A 135 -10.63 6.15 -11.87
CA LYS A 135 -9.56 6.96 -12.46
C LYS A 135 -8.62 6.07 -13.29
N LYS A 136 -7.80 6.68 -14.15
CA LYS A 136 -6.88 5.95 -15.05
C LYS A 136 -5.83 5.16 -14.28
N ALA A 137 -5.57 3.94 -14.73
CA ALA A 137 -4.49 3.12 -14.22
C ALA A 137 -3.11 3.69 -14.60
N ASN A 138 -2.09 3.31 -13.83
CA ASN A 138 -0.71 3.53 -14.21
C ASN A 138 -0.24 2.52 -15.30
N PRO A 139 1.00 2.65 -15.85
CA PRO A 139 1.50 1.72 -16.87
C PRO A 139 1.59 0.24 -16.45
N HIS A 140 1.55 -0.08 -15.16
CA HIS A 140 1.43 -1.47 -14.67
C HIS A 140 -0.02 -1.96 -14.57
N GLY A 141 -1.01 -1.15 -14.97
CA GLY A 141 -2.43 -1.47 -14.86
C GLY A 141 -2.99 -1.33 -13.45
N LEU A 142 -2.30 -0.66 -12.54
CA LEU A 142 -2.74 -0.43 -11.17
C LEU A 142 -3.54 0.87 -11.07
N HIS A 143 -4.75 0.77 -10.53
CA HIS A 143 -5.62 1.92 -10.29
C HIS A 143 -5.47 2.44 -8.86
N ASP A 144 -5.82 3.71 -8.65
CA ASP A 144 -5.91 4.35 -7.34
C ASP A 144 -4.62 4.25 -6.52
N MET A 145 -3.45 4.21 -7.20
CA MET A 145 -2.14 4.25 -6.52
C MET A 145 -1.87 5.61 -5.88
N LEU A 146 -2.57 6.65 -6.34
CA LEU A 146 -2.53 7.99 -5.78
C LEU A 146 -3.94 8.48 -5.49
N GLY A 147 -4.15 9.12 -4.34
CA GLY A 147 -5.45 9.58 -3.89
C GLY A 147 -6.37 8.44 -3.42
N ASN A 148 -7.63 8.71 -3.32
CA ASN A 148 -8.70 7.85 -2.82
C ASN A 148 -8.48 7.44 -1.35
N VAL A 149 -7.56 6.52 -1.06
CA VAL A 149 -7.21 6.11 0.30
C VAL A 149 -5.70 5.96 0.46
N TRP A 150 -5.18 6.30 1.64
CA TRP A 150 -3.86 5.90 2.08
C TRP A 150 -3.79 4.38 2.19
N GLU A 151 -2.65 3.81 1.83
CA GLU A 151 -2.44 2.37 1.87
C GLU A 151 -1.35 2.01 2.88
N TRP A 152 -1.67 1.09 3.81
CA TRP A 152 -0.69 0.56 4.75
C TRP A 152 0.40 -0.23 4.03
N CYS A 153 1.65 0.01 4.44
CA CYS A 153 2.81 -0.82 4.11
C CYS A 153 3.29 -1.59 5.34
N TRP A 154 4.11 -2.61 5.08
CA TRP A 154 4.75 -3.38 6.14
C TRP A 154 5.75 -2.57 6.96
N ASP A 155 6.47 -1.65 6.34
CA ASP A 155 7.62 -0.95 6.90
C ASP A 155 7.24 -0.05 8.07
N TYR A 156 8.19 0.10 9.00
CA TYR A 156 8.15 1.15 10.00
C TYR A 156 8.40 2.53 9.35
N ALA A 157 7.70 3.54 9.81
CA ALA A 157 7.83 4.90 9.27
C ALA A 157 9.16 5.56 9.68
N ASP A 158 9.42 5.63 10.98
CA ASP A 158 10.65 6.14 11.58
C ASP A 158 10.75 5.62 13.02
N PRO A 159 11.32 4.43 13.26
CA PRO A 159 11.36 3.81 14.59
C PRO A 159 12.06 4.66 15.63
N ALA A 160 13.10 5.41 15.24
CA ALA A 160 13.86 6.25 16.16
C ALA A 160 13.04 7.42 16.71
N ARG A 161 12.01 7.85 15.96
CA ARG A 161 11.18 9.01 16.32
C ARG A 161 9.78 8.62 16.80
N TYR A 162 9.18 7.62 16.19
CA TYR A 162 7.76 7.29 16.35
C TYR A 162 7.52 5.84 16.82
N GLY A 163 8.59 5.13 17.20
CA GLY A 163 8.45 3.76 17.70
C GLY A 163 7.86 2.80 16.67
N ASP A 164 6.66 2.30 16.95
CA ASP A 164 5.99 1.27 16.17
C ASP A 164 5.14 1.80 15.00
N TYR A 165 5.19 3.10 14.70
CA TYR A 165 4.43 3.67 13.58
C TYR A 165 4.75 2.99 12.26
N ARG A 166 3.70 2.68 11.51
CA ARG A 166 3.78 2.03 10.20
C ARG A 166 3.64 3.04 9.07
N THR A 167 4.24 2.71 7.93
CA THR A 167 4.23 3.58 6.76
C THR A 167 2.90 3.54 6.04
N LEU A 168 2.44 4.71 5.62
CA LEU A 168 1.30 4.95 4.73
C LEU A 168 1.77 5.61 3.46
N ARG A 169 1.16 5.23 2.33
CA ARG A 169 1.49 5.73 1.00
C ARG A 169 0.23 6.09 0.22
N GLY A 170 0.38 6.95 -0.80
CA GLY A 170 -0.64 7.25 -1.81
C GLY A 170 -1.37 8.57 -1.63
N GLY A 171 -1.69 8.95 -0.42
CA GLY A 171 -2.65 10.04 -0.15
C GLY A 171 -4.10 9.57 -0.14
N GLY A 172 -4.97 10.32 0.47
CA GLY A 172 -6.40 10.07 0.54
C GLY A 172 -7.23 11.06 -0.26
N TRP A 173 -8.53 10.80 -0.36
CA TRP A 173 -9.51 11.61 -1.09
C TRP A 173 -9.65 13.06 -0.58
N ALA A 174 -9.30 13.32 0.67
CA ALA A 174 -9.34 14.64 1.29
C ALA A 174 -7.98 15.37 1.29
N ASP A 175 -6.93 14.74 0.75
CA ASP A 175 -5.59 15.31 0.76
C ASP A 175 -5.37 16.31 -0.38
N GLU A 176 -4.59 17.33 -0.07
CA GLU A 176 -4.17 18.34 -1.06
C GLU A 176 -3.21 17.72 -2.11
N PRO A 177 -3.21 18.21 -3.36
CA PRO A 177 -2.40 17.68 -4.45
C PRO A 177 -0.90 17.51 -4.13
N TRP A 178 -0.34 18.39 -3.32
CA TRP A 178 1.07 18.31 -2.93
C TRP A 178 1.36 17.09 -2.03
N SER A 179 0.37 16.51 -1.38
CA SER A 179 0.45 15.29 -0.56
C SER A 179 0.24 14.01 -1.39
N VAL A 180 -0.41 14.11 -2.56
CA VAL A 180 -0.77 12.98 -3.43
C VAL A 180 0.31 12.76 -4.49
N ARG A 181 1.46 12.22 -4.07
CA ARG A 181 2.64 11.99 -4.93
C ARG A 181 3.32 10.67 -4.60
N ALA A 182 3.91 10.02 -5.59
CA ALA A 182 4.56 8.71 -5.46
C ALA A 182 5.61 8.65 -4.34
N SER A 183 6.36 9.73 -4.07
CA SER A 183 7.40 9.78 -3.03
C SER A 183 6.90 10.23 -1.66
N VAL A 184 5.64 10.67 -1.54
CA VAL A 184 5.12 11.10 -0.24
C VAL A 184 4.86 9.88 0.63
N ARG A 185 5.31 9.97 1.87
CA ARG A 185 5.12 8.97 2.91
C ARG A 185 4.57 9.62 4.16
N ARG A 186 3.73 8.90 4.88
CA ARG A 186 3.20 9.27 6.18
C ARG A 186 3.44 8.12 7.16
N GLY A 187 3.55 8.43 8.43
CA GLY A 187 3.57 7.42 9.50
C GLY A 187 2.34 7.56 10.37
N SER A 188 1.76 6.44 10.76
CA SER A 188 0.66 6.41 11.71
C SER A 188 0.82 5.26 12.70
N SER A 189 0.21 5.42 13.89
CA SER A 189 0.11 4.33 14.86
C SER A 189 -0.57 3.11 14.22
N PRO A 190 -0.09 1.87 14.48
CA PRO A 190 -0.73 0.68 13.95
C PRO A 190 -2.18 0.47 14.43
N ASP A 191 -2.60 1.16 15.48
CA ASP A 191 -3.97 1.15 16.01
C ASP A 191 -4.82 2.33 15.49
N ALA A 192 -4.27 3.21 14.66
CA ALA A 192 -5.01 4.37 14.18
C ALA A 192 -6.21 3.97 13.32
N VAL A 193 -7.36 4.58 13.61
CA VAL A 193 -8.62 4.42 12.89
C VAL A 193 -8.92 5.74 12.19
N LEU A 194 -8.64 5.81 10.88
CA LEU A 194 -8.82 7.01 10.06
C LEU A 194 -9.63 6.64 8.81
N GLU A 195 -10.60 7.47 8.46
CA GLU A 195 -11.60 7.20 7.42
C GLU A 195 -11.02 7.02 6.00
N ASP A 196 -9.82 7.50 5.79
CA ASP A 196 -9.12 7.49 4.52
C ASP A 196 -7.97 6.49 4.45
N ILE A 197 -7.91 5.51 5.37
CA ILE A 197 -6.85 4.50 5.39
C ILE A 197 -7.41 3.10 5.10
N GLY A 198 -6.88 2.47 4.06
CA GLY A 198 -7.18 1.12 3.62
C GLY A 198 -5.90 0.29 3.38
N LEU A 199 -6.00 -0.70 2.50
CA LEU A 199 -4.88 -1.54 2.13
C LEU A 199 -4.96 -1.96 0.67
N ARG A 200 -3.77 -2.25 0.12
CA ARG A 200 -3.56 -3.01 -1.11
C ARG A 200 -2.69 -4.20 -0.76
N VAL A 201 -3.03 -5.39 -1.25
CA VAL A 201 -2.24 -6.58 -0.98
C VAL A 201 -1.21 -6.82 -2.07
N ALA A 202 -0.10 -7.44 -1.66
CA ALA A 202 0.93 -7.97 -2.53
C ALA A 202 1.11 -9.48 -2.29
N ARG A 203 1.84 -10.17 -3.17
CA ARG A 203 2.19 -11.58 -3.05
C ARG A 203 3.52 -11.86 -3.75
N GLY A 204 4.18 -12.94 -3.35
CA GLY A 204 5.46 -13.35 -3.93
C GLY A 204 6.69 -12.94 -3.11
N PRO A 205 7.90 -13.25 -3.60
CA PRO A 205 9.15 -13.03 -2.87
C PRO A 205 9.40 -11.55 -2.60
N VAL A 206 10.17 -11.31 -1.55
CA VAL A 206 10.53 -9.96 -1.11
C VAL A 206 11.99 -9.70 -1.47
N GLY A 207 12.27 -8.59 -2.12
CA GLY A 207 13.62 -8.18 -2.50
C GLY A 207 14.54 -7.94 -1.30
N THR A 208 15.84 -8.02 -1.55
CA THR A 208 16.87 -7.79 -0.55
C THR A 208 16.97 -6.29 -0.24
N GLY A 209 16.61 -5.89 0.97
CA GLY A 209 16.67 -4.50 1.45
C GLY A 209 15.45 -4.03 2.23
N GLY A 210 14.44 -4.87 2.37
CA GLY A 210 13.23 -4.62 3.15
C GLY A 210 13.31 -5.17 4.59
N LYS A 211 14.37 -4.85 5.34
CA LYS A 211 14.46 -5.14 6.78
C LYS A 211 14.44 -3.84 7.57
#